data_ff8794ffbd184c2f41214c87cc6eb6c2
#
_entry.id   ff8794ffbd184c2f41214c87cc6eb6c2
#
_cell.length_a   1.000
_cell.length_b   1.000
_cell.length_c   1.000
_cell.angle_alpha   90.00
_cell.angle_beta   90.00
_cell.angle_gamma   90.00
#
_symmetry.space_group_name_H-M   'P 1'
#
loop_
_entity.id
_entity.type
_entity.pdbx_description
1 polymer ?
#
loop_
_entity_poly.entity_id
_entity_poly.type
_entity_poly.pdbx_seq_one_letter_code
_entity_poly.pdbx_strand_id
1 'polypeptide(L)'
;MKTVEVDAAVRYNIVIDKGILPKSGNMIKEVTSAERVAVITDDTVDKLYSDVVMKSLSDAGFETFKFVFPHGEKSKNISTFSSILEFLAESGLTRTDALVALGGGVVGDVAGFAAASYLRGIDFIQIPTTLLACVDSSVGGKTAIDLKAGKNLAGAFYQPKLVIADFETLSTLTDGIFADGMAEVIKYGVIFDKAFFEFLRDNEAKDNLEYVITRCVELKRDIVNADEKEKGVRALLNFGHTVGHAIEKCSGYKIPHGSAVAVGMVIISRAAYKCSFCDENCTDIIASLNKKYSLPVSTDFSASELSSAAMADKKRAGDKIKLIIPETLGNCVIKSVPTSELEKIIGEGLC
;
A
#
# COMPACT_ATOMS: atom_id res chain seq x y z
N MET A 1 8.80 16.74 12.82
CA MET A 1 9.38 15.43 12.50
C MET A 1 8.86 14.38 13.48
N LYS A 2 8.19 13.38 13.00
CA LYS A 2 7.74 12.21 13.76
C LYS A 2 8.55 10.99 13.35
N THR A 3 8.78 10.08 14.27
CA THR A 3 9.45 8.80 14.00
C THR A 3 8.61 7.68 14.59
N VAL A 4 8.28 6.69 13.76
CA VAL A 4 7.58 5.48 14.15
C VAL A 4 8.51 4.29 13.95
N GLU A 5 8.80 3.56 15.02
CA GLU A 5 9.61 2.34 14.96
C GLU A 5 8.73 1.13 14.65
N VAL A 6 9.16 0.31 13.70
CA VAL A 6 8.55 -0.99 13.35
C VAL A 6 9.47 -2.09 13.86
N ASP A 7 8.94 -2.99 14.70
CA ASP A 7 9.66 -4.12 15.31
C ASP A 7 9.23 -5.45 14.66
N ALA A 8 9.62 -5.61 13.40
CA ALA A 8 9.40 -6.83 12.60
C ALA A 8 10.68 -7.71 12.64
N ALA A 9 10.83 -8.65 11.69
CA ALA A 9 12.05 -9.47 11.57
C ALA A 9 13.33 -8.63 11.49
N VAL A 10 13.23 -7.42 10.94
CA VAL A 10 14.25 -6.38 10.98
C VAL A 10 13.60 -5.13 11.55
N ARG A 11 14.21 -4.55 12.59
CA ARG A 11 13.75 -3.28 13.18
C ARG A 11 14.15 -2.12 12.29
N TYR A 12 13.23 -1.18 12.02
CA TYR A 12 13.49 0.01 11.23
C TYR A 12 12.60 1.19 11.65
N ASN A 13 13.01 2.37 11.24
CA ASN A 13 12.27 3.61 11.50
C ASN A 13 11.53 4.10 10.26
N ILE A 14 10.37 4.70 10.48
CA ILE A 14 9.63 5.48 9.50
C ILE A 14 9.67 6.93 9.98
N VAL A 15 10.37 7.78 9.24
CA VAL A 15 10.49 9.20 9.54
C VAL A 15 9.49 9.97 8.68
N ILE A 16 8.64 10.76 9.34
CA ILE A 16 7.55 11.52 8.72
C ILE A 16 7.78 12.99 9.01
N ASP A 17 7.98 13.80 7.98
CA ASP A 17 8.12 15.23 8.12
C ASP A 17 7.84 15.94 6.79
N LYS A 18 7.84 17.26 6.78
CA LYS A 18 7.69 18.11 5.61
C LYS A 18 9.06 18.61 5.13
N GLY A 19 9.35 18.48 3.84
CA GLY A 19 10.56 19.04 3.21
C GLY A 19 11.87 18.38 3.68
N ILE A 20 11.83 17.06 3.95
CA ILE A 20 13.00 16.32 4.45
C ILE A 20 13.84 15.65 3.35
N LEU A 21 13.38 15.60 2.10
CA LEU A 21 14.13 15.01 0.99
C LEU A 21 15.57 15.53 0.87
N PRO A 22 15.87 16.84 1.04
CA PRO A 22 17.25 17.35 1.00
C PRO A 22 18.17 16.80 2.10
N LYS A 23 17.61 16.15 3.13
CA LYS A 23 18.37 15.54 4.24
C LYS A 23 18.43 14.02 4.12
N SER A 24 17.80 13.43 3.10
CA SER A 24 17.68 11.97 2.95
C SER A 24 19.03 11.26 2.93
N GLY A 25 20.04 11.82 2.29
CA GLY A 25 21.38 11.24 2.24
C GLY A 25 22.00 11.05 3.62
N ASN A 26 21.95 12.06 4.49
CA ASN A 26 22.45 11.94 5.85
C ASN A 26 21.66 10.91 6.67
N MET A 27 20.33 10.90 6.55
CA MET A 27 19.47 9.93 7.24
C MET A 27 19.77 8.49 6.79
N ILE A 28 20.05 8.29 5.50
CA ILE A 28 20.42 6.99 4.94
C ILE A 28 21.79 6.56 5.46
N LYS A 29 22.74 7.50 5.57
CA LYS A 29 24.09 7.23 6.08
C LYS A 29 24.11 6.71 7.51
N GLU A 30 23.12 7.06 8.32
CA GLU A 30 22.98 6.59 9.70
C GLU A 30 22.53 5.12 9.81
N VAL A 31 21.92 4.55 8.77
CA VAL A 31 21.30 3.20 8.82
C VAL A 31 21.99 2.17 7.91
N THR A 32 22.94 2.58 7.08
CA THR A 32 23.69 1.68 6.19
C THR A 32 25.17 2.02 6.17
N SER A 33 25.99 1.01 5.94
CA SER A 33 27.44 1.16 5.67
C SER A 33 27.77 1.21 4.17
N ALA A 34 26.76 1.35 3.31
CA ALA A 34 26.92 1.40 1.88
C ALA A 34 27.90 2.52 1.44
N GLU A 35 28.65 2.25 0.39
CA GLU A 35 29.44 3.27 -0.32
C GLU A 35 28.71 3.67 -1.61
N ARG A 36 27.95 2.74 -2.22
CA ARG A 36 27.21 2.90 -3.45
C ARG A 36 25.72 2.79 -3.19
N VAL A 37 24.94 3.67 -3.82
CA VAL A 37 23.48 3.70 -3.70
C VAL A 37 22.84 3.79 -5.08
N ALA A 38 21.98 2.83 -5.40
CA ALA A 38 21.15 2.88 -6.60
C ALA A 38 19.76 3.42 -6.26
N VAL A 39 19.36 4.51 -6.89
CA VAL A 39 18.01 5.07 -6.81
C VAL A 39 17.16 4.47 -7.95
N ILE A 40 16.08 3.80 -7.60
CA ILE A 40 15.09 3.25 -8.54
C ILE A 40 13.85 4.11 -8.47
N THR A 41 13.39 4.60 -9.61
CA THR A 41 12.26 5.53 -9.69
C THR A 41 11.49 5.36 -11.00
N ASP A 42 10.32 5.99 -11.11
CA ASP A 42 9.57 6.11 -12.36
C ASP A 42 9.77 7.47 -13.05
N ASP A 43 9.41 7.56 -14.32
CA ASP A 43 9.63 8.72 -15.19
C ASP A 43 8.82 9.98 -14.80
N THR A 44 7.82 9.85 -13.92
CA THR A 44 7.09 10.98 -13.35
C THR A 44 7.80 11.51 -12.11
N VAL A 45 8.14 10.62 -11.19
CA VAL A 45 8.80 10.97 -9.92
C VAL A 45 10.24 11.44 -10.17
N ASP A 46 10.91 10.86 -11.18
CA ASP A 46 12.26 11.27 -11.61
C ASP A 46 12.34 12.78 -11.86
N LYS A 47 11.43 13.31 -12.64
CA LYS A 47 11.37 14.74 -13.01
C LYS A 47 11.10 15.67 -11.83
N LEU A 48 10.45 15.15 -10.78
CA LEU A 48 10.01 15.94 -9.64
C LEU A 48 11.03 15.94 -8.50
N TYR A 49 11.64 14.79 -8.22
CA TYR A 49 12.35 14.60 -6.95
C TYR A 49 13.73 13.98 -7.06
N SER A 50 14.10 13.33 -8.18
CA SER A 50 15.38 12.62 -8.28
C SER A 50 16.58 13.52 -8.04
N ASP A 51 16.59 14.72 -8.62
CA ASP A 51 17.74 15.63 -8.51
C ASP A 51 18.02 16.02 -7.05
N VAL A 52 16.95 16.24 -6.26
CA VAL A 52 17.08 16.58 -4.83
C VAL A 52 17.65 15.41 -4.04
N VAL A 53 17.12 14.19 -4.28
CA VAL A 53 17.57 12.97 -3.58
C VAL A 53 18.98 12.59 -4.00
N MET A 54 19.29 12.59 -5.29
CA MET A 54 20.63 12.28 -5.82
C MET A 54 21.69 13.25 -5.28
N LYS A 55 21.36 14.57 -5.26
CA LYS A 55 22.24 15.56 -4.66
C LYS A 55 22.44 15.30 -3.16
N SER A 56 21.39 15.02 -2.41
CA SER A 56 21.49 14.73 -0.97
C SER A 56 22.36 13.51 -0.69
N LEU A 57 22.21 12.44 -1.49
CA LEU A 57 23.05 11.24 -1.39
C LEU A 57 24.53 11.54 -1.71
N SER A 58 24.79 12.28 -2.80
CA SER A 58 26.14 12.67 -3.18
C SER A 58 26.80 13.57 -2.13
N ASP A 59 26.09 14.54 -1.59
CA ASP A 59 26.56 15.42 -0.51
C ASP A 59 26.89 14.62 0.78
N ALA A 60 26.20 13.50 1.03
CA ALA A 60 26.49 12.58 2.12
C ALA A 60 27.67 11.61 1.84
N GLY A 61 28.25 11.68 0.65
CA GLY A 61 29.45 10.92 0.25
C GLY A 61 29.18 9.56 -0.36
N PHE A 62 27.97 9.32 -0.86
CA PHE A 62 27.67 8.10 -1.63
C PHE A 62 28.06 8.26 -3.12
N GLU A 63 28.57 7.20 -3.72
CA GLU A 63 28.57 7.03 -5.18
C GLU A 63 27.16 6.63 -5.60
N THR A 64 26.52 7.42 -6.49
CA THR A 64 25.09 7.29 -6.78
C THR A 64 24.82 6.88 -8.21
N PHE A 65 23.87 5.98 -8.38
CA PHE A 65 23.37 5.48 -9.65
C PHE A 65 21.85 5.67 -9.71
N LYS A 66 21.28 5.79 -10.91
CA LYS A 66 19.84 5.98 -11.07
C LYS A 66 19.30 5.12 -12.21
N PHE A 67 18.20 4.41 -11.92
CA PHE A 67 17.41 3.66 -12.90
C PHE A 67 15.98 4.20 -12.94
N VAL A 68 15.50 4.52 -14.14
CA VAL A 68 14.18 5.09 -14.38
C VAL A 68 13.39 4.16 -15.29
N PHE A 69 12.15 3.83 -14.90
CA PHE A 69 11.24 3.04 -15.70
C PHE A 69 9.90 3.79 -15.92
N PRO A 70 9.06 3.42 -16.91
CA PRO A 70 7.78 4.07 -17.15
C PRO A 70 6.85 3.93 -15.96
N HIS A 71 6.16 5.01 -15.56
CA HIS A 71 5.21 5.00 -14.45
C HIS A 71 4.01 4.06 -14.67
N GLY A 72 3.34 3.69 -13.58
CA GLY A 72 2.08 2.95 -13.56
C GLY A 72 2.24 1.43 -13.41
N GLU A 73 1.12 0.76 -13.12
CA GLU A 73 1.05 -0.66 -12.76
C GLU A 73 1.61 -1.59 -13.86
N LYS A 74 1.54 -1.19 -15.11
CA LYS A 74 2.08 -1.98 -16.24
C LYS A 74 3.59 -2.24 -16.13
N SER A 75 4.31 -1.40 -15.40
CA SER A 75 5.74 -1.56 -15.14
C SER A 75 6.05 -2.50 -13.97
N LYS A 76 5.05 -2.92 -13.21
CA LYS A 76 5.20 -3.86 -12.10
C LYS A 76 5.28 -5.31 -12.59
N ASN A 77 6.30 -5.64 -13.37
CA ASN A 77 6.41 -6.91 -14.08
C ASN A 77 7.83 -7.49 -14.07
N ILE A 78 7.95 -8.73 -14.57
CA ILE A 78 9.23 -9.46 -14.61
C ILE A 78 10.29 -8.79 -15.49
N SER A 79 9.90 -8.08 -16.54
CA SER A 79 10.85 -7.40 -17.43
C SER A 79 11.52 -6.23 -16.72
N THR A 80 10.75 -5.36 -16.08
CA THR A 80 11.27 -4.23 -15.27
C THR A 80 12.14 -4.75 -14.13
N PHE A 81 11.68 -5.78 -13.42
CA PHE A 81 12.44 -6.41 -12.36
C PHE A 81 13.80 -6.94 -12.87
N SER A 82 13.82 -7.68 -13.98
CA SER A 82 15.05 -8.18 -14.57
C SER A 82 16.00 -7.05 -14.99
N SER A 83 15.46 -5.98 -15.62
CA SER A 83 16.26 -4.83 -16.02
C SER A 83 16.90 -4.10 -14.83
N ILE A 84 16.20 -4.03 -13.68
CA ILE A 84 16.79 -3.47 -12.47
C ILE A 84 17.95 -4.35 -11.97
N LEU A 85 17.81 -5.68 -11.95
CA LEU A 85 18.88 -6.57 -11.52
C LEU A 85 20.14 -6.46 -12.40
N GLU A 86 19.96 -6.39 -13.72
CA GLU A 86 21.07 -6.20 -14.67
C GLU A 86 21.74 -4.83 -14.43
N PHE A 87 20.95 -3.77 -14.29
CA PHE A 87 21.48 -2.43 -13.97
C PHE A 87 22.30 -2.40 -12.69
N LEU A 88 21.83 -3.07 -11.61
CA LEU A 88 22.58 -3.13 -10.35
C LEU A 88 23.94 -3.84 -10.54
N ALA A 89 23.95 -4.93 -11.34
CA ALA A 89 25.17 -5.67 -11.64
C ALA A 89 26.15 -4.87 -12.52
N GLU A 90 25.66 -4.21 -13.58
CA GLU A 90 26.45 -3.34 -14.45
C GLU A 90 27.03 -2.12 -13.72
N SER A 91 26.27 -1.58 -12.74
CA SER A 91 26.73 -0.50 -11.87
C SER A 91 27.71 -0.97 -10.78
N GLY A 92 28.00 -2.27 -10.73
CA GLY A 92 28.99 -2.84 -9.81
C GLY A 92 28.58 -2.79 -8.33
N LEU A 93 27.28 -2.78 -8.02
CA LEU A 93 26.82 -2.83 -6.63
C LEU A 93 27.18 -4.18 -5.99
N THR A 94 27.55 -4.12 -4.72
CA THR A 94 27.98 -5.25 -3.89
C THR A 94 26.94 -5.55 -2.81
N ARG A 95 27.18 -6.56 -1.97
CA ARG A 95 26.28 -6.93 -0.86
C ARG A 95 26.19 -5.90 0.25
N THR A 96 27.14 -4.99 0.33
CA THR A 96 27.20 -3.93 1.33
C THR A 96 26.61 -2.61 0.86
N ASP A 97 26.18 -2.57 -0.41
CA ASP A 97 25.59 -1.38 -1.02
C ASP A 97 24.06 -1.35 -0.81
N ALA A 98 23.43 -0.24 -1.18
CA ALA A 98 22.03 -0.02 -0.88
C ALA A 98 21.20 0.34 -2.11
N LEU A 99 19.91 0.02 -2.05
CA LEU A 99 18.90 0.40 -3.03
C LEU A 99 17.88 1.35 -2.38
N VAL A 100 17.62 2.48 -3.01
CA VAL A 100 16.59 3.45 -2.63
C VAL A 100 15.43 3.39 -3.62
N ALA A 101 14.23 3.05 -3.15
CA ALA A 101 12.99 3.18 -3.92
C ALA A 101 12.41 4.57 -3.72
N LEU A 102 12.46 5.42 -4.74
CA LEU A 102 11.89 6.77 -4.74
C LEU A 102 10.63 6.78 -5.60
N GLY A 103 9.44 6.70 -4.99
CA GLY A 103 8.21 6.66 -5.77
C GLY A 103 6.96 6.18 -5.03
N GLY A 104 5.92 5.88 -5.79
CA GLY A 104 4.70 5.28 -5.29
C GLY A 104 4.83 3.78 -5.00
N GLY A 105 3.70 3.12 -4.71
CA GLY A 105 3.67 1.69 -4.36
C GLY A 105 4.29 0.76 -5.41
N VAL A 106 4.11 1.06 -6.70
CA VAL A 106 4.72 0.28 -7.79
C VAL A 106 6.24 0.29 -7.69
N VAL A 107 6.84 1.48 -7.50
CA VAL A 107 8.29 1.62 -7.34
C VAL A 107 8.78 0.89 -6.09
N GLY A 108 8.09 1.10 -4.95
CA GLY A 108 8.42 0.44 -3.70
C GLY A 108 8.43 -1.09 -3.80
N ASP A 109 7.40 -1.66 -4.45
CA ASP A 109 7.24 -3.10 -4.59
C ASP A 109 8.31 -3.72 -5.51
N VAL A 110 8.50 -3.15 -6.72
CA VAL A 110 9.47 -3.69 -7.69
C VAL A 110 10.90 -3.54 -7.19
N ALA A 111 11.26 -2.35 -6.68
CA ALA A 111 12.59 -2.08 -6.15
C ALA A 111 12.89 -2.90 -4.89
N GLY A 112 11.89 -3.05 -3.99
CA GLY A 112 12.05 -3.86 -2.79
C GLY A 112 12.23 -5.35 -3.12
N PHE A 113 11.52 -5.88 -4.12
CA PHE A 113 11.73 -7.25 -4.57
C PHE A 113 13.08 -7.41 -5.27
N ALA A 114 13.54 -6.40 -6.03
CA ALA A 114 14.89 -6.40 -6.60
C ALA A 114 15.96 -6.39 -5.49
N ALA A 115 15.81 -5.56 -4.46
CA ALA A 115 16.73 -5.55 -3.31
C ALA A 115 16.77 -6.89 -2.58
N ALA A 116 15.60 -7.55 -2.38
CA ALA A 116 15.51 -8.87 -1.77
C ALA A 116 16.21 -9.97 -2.58
N SER A 117 16.26 -9.81 -3.91
CA SER A 117 16.75 -10.84 -4.83
C SER A 117 18.20 -10.66 -5.23
N TYR A 118 18.64 -9.40 -5.42
CA TYR A 118 19.99 -9.08 -5.83
C TYR A 118 21.01 -9.52 -4.77
N LEU A 119 21.99 -10.33 -5.16
CA LEU A 119 23.01 -10.95 -4.30
C LEU A 119 22.44 -11.66 -3.04
N ARG A 120 21.18 -12.05 -3.06
CA ARG A 120 20.37 -12.65 -1.98
C ARG A 120 20.01 -11.66 -0.86
N GLY A 121 19.96 -10.39 -1.17
CA GLY A 121 19.56 -9.29 -0.29
C GLY A 121 20.63 -8.23 -0.15
N ILE A 122 20.27 -6.98 -0.42
CA ILE A 122 21.06 -5.77 -0.17
C ILE A 122 20.22 -4.78 0.65
N ASP A 123 20.85 -3.81 1.31
CA ASP A 123 20.12 -2.81 2.08
C ASP A 123 19.10 -2.07 1.22
N PHE A 124 17.89 -1.87 1.79
CA PHE A 124 16.74 -1.30 1.10
C PHE A 124 16.18 -0.11 1.88
N ILE A 125 15.94 0.99 1.20
CA ILE A 125 15.35 2.21 1.75
C ILE A 125 14.14 2.59 0.90
N GLN A 126 13.06 3.08 1.52
CA GLN A 126 11.90 3.59 0.80
C GLN A 126 11.72 5.08 1.02
N ILE A 127 11.46 5.81 -0.07
CA ILE A 127 11.04 7.21 -0.08
C ILE A 127 9.71 7.27 -0.82
N PRO A 128 8.58 7.01 -0.10
CA PRO A 128 7.25 7.01 -0.71
C PRO A 128 6.83 8.41 -1.11
N THR A 129 6.24 8.56 -2.32
CA THR A 129 5.81 9.84 -2.88
C THR A 129 4.31 9.90 -3.19
N THR A 130 3.54 8.86 -2.89
CA THR A 130 2.08 8.87 -2.97
C THR A 130 1.48 8.64 -1.59
N LEU A 131 0.24 9.14 -1.35
CA LEU A 131 -0.43 8.95 -0.06
C LEU A 131 -0.55 7.47 0.28
N LEU A 132 -1.01 6.64 -0.67
CA LEU A 132 -1.12 5.19 -0.50
C LEU A 132 0.22 4.57 -0.07
N ALA A 133 1.33 5.00 -0.67
CA ALA A 133 2.64 4.48 -0.30
C ALA A 133 3.08 4.97 1.10
N CYS A 134 2.81 6.22 1.46
CA CYS A 134 3.15 6.77 2.77
C CYS A 134 2.38 6.07 3.91
N VAL A 135 1.09 5.76 3.69
CA VAL A 135 0.22 5.21 4.76
C VAL A 135 0.16 3.69 4.78
N ASP A 136 0.49 3.04 3.66
CA ASP A 136 0.29 1.58 3.54
C ASP A 136 1.47 0.86 2.90
N SER A 137 1.72 0.91 1.60
CA SER A 137 2.60 -0.04 0.91
C SER A 137 4.06 -0.01 1.38
N SER A 138 4.59 1.12 1.91
CA SER A 138 5.95 1.21 2.45
C SER A 138 6.14 0.53 3.80
N VAL A 139 5.08 0.03 4.45
CA VAL A 139 5.13 -0.54 5.80
C VAL A 139 4.86 -2.04 5.77
N GLY A 140 5.73 -2.81 6.43
CA GLY A 140 5.51 -4.25 6.64
C GLY A 140 6.07 -5.17 5.57
N GLY A 141 6.98 -4.66 4.71
CA GLY A 141 7.91 -5.42 3.91
C GLY A 141 7.32 -6.28 2.78
N LYS A 142 6.06 -6.14 2.43
CA LYS A 142 5.51 -6.80 1.25
C LYS A 142 6.09 -6.16 0.00
N THR A 143 6.82 -6.93 -0.80
CA THR A 143 7.38 -6.50 -2.09
C THR A 143 7.04 -7.51 -3.14
N ALA A 144 6.62 -7.09 -4.33
CA ALA A 144 6.13 -8.00 -5.35
C ALA A 144 6.13 -7.41 -6.76
N ILE A 145 5.99 -8.32 -7.73
CA ILE A 145 5.68 -8.00 -9.12
C ILE A 145 4.46 -8.79 -9.58
N ASP A 146 3.84 -8.30 -10.64
CA ASP A 146 2.72 -8.95 -11.30
C ASP A 146 3.21 -10.00 -12.30
N LEU A 147 2.44 -11.07 -12.40
CA LEU A 147 2.59 -12.08 -13.43
C LEU A 147 1.38 -12.06 -14.38
N LYS A 148 1.48 -12.70 -15.53
CA LYS A 148 0.33 -12.86 -16.46
C LYS A 148 -0.90 -13.50 -15.78
N ALA A 149 -0.68 -14.28 -14.73
CA ALA A 149 -1.73 -14.98 -14.00
C ALA A 149 -2.44 -14.09 -12.96
N GLY A 150 -1.87 -12.96 -12.54
CA GLY A 150 -2.45 -12.06 -11.55
C GLY A 150 -1.45 -11.11 -10.90
N LYS A 151 -1.98 -10.18 -10.11
CA LYS A 151 -1.20 -9.19 -9.37
C LYS A 151 -0.46 -9.81 -8.18
N ASN A 152 0.73 -9.27 -7.86
CA ASN A 152 1.50 -9.55 -6.65
C ASN A 152 1.82 -11.05 -6.41
N LEU A 153 1.91 -11.87 -7.47
CA LEU A 153 2.10 -13.32 -7.34
C LEU A 153 3.57 -13.75 -7.17
N ALA A 154 4.52 -12.89 -7.45
CA ALA A 154 5.94 -13.16 -7.23
C ALA A 154 6.54 -12.04 -6.39
N GLY A 155 7.14 -12.38 -5.24
CA GLY A 155 7.65 -11.36 -4.30
C GLY A 155 8.28 -11.96 -3.06
N ALA A 156 8.65 -11.08 -2.14
CA ALA A 156 9.28 -11.42 -0.88
C ALA A 156 8.73 -10.54 0.25
N PHE A 157 8.81 -11.05 1.49
CA PHE A 157 8.75 -10.19 2.67
C PHE A 157 10.16 -9.66 2.92
N TYR A 158 10.40 -8.40 2.59
CA TYR A 158 11.70 -7.75 2.71
C TYR A 158 11.55 -6.38 3.37
N GLN A 159 11.98 -6.28 4.63
CA GLN A 159 11.83 -5.04 5.40
C GLN A 159 12.88 -3.99 4.96
N PRO A 160 12.49 -2.71 4.84
CA PRO A 160 13.47 -1.65 4.60
C PRO A 160 14.30 -1.37 5.85
N LYS A 161 15.48 -0.76 5.67
CA LYS A 161 16.28 -0.19 6.77
C LYS A 161 15.73 1.14 7.28
N LEU A 162 15.05 1.87 6.40
CA LEU A 162 14.48 3.18 6.69
C LEU A 162 13.36 3.50 5.69
N VAL A 163 12.32 4.17 6.17
CA VAL A 163 11.31 4.80 5.32
C VAL A 163 11.36 6.32 5.59
N ILE A 164 11.46 7.13 4.53
CA ILE A 164 11.47 8.60 4.61
C ILE A 164 10.20 9.11 3.93
N ALA A 165 9.17 9.40 4.70
CA ALA A 165 7.89 9.91 4.23
C ALA A 165 7.86 11.45 4.29
N ASP A 166 8.29 12.07 3.20
CA ASP A 166 8.18 13.52 3.01
C ASP A 166 6.79 13.86 2.47
N PHE A 167 5.90 14.32 3.34
CA PHE A 167 4.54 14.60 2.88
C PHE A 167 4.40 15.89 2.04
N GLU A 168 5.47 16.67 1.86
CA GLU A 168 5.47 17.75 0.87
C GLU A 168 5.34 17.21 -0.56
N THR A 169 5.84 16.00 -0.83
CA THR A 169 5.71 15.32 -2.12
C THR A 169 4.25 15.10 -2.53
N LEU A 170 3.34 15.01 -1.58
CA LEU A 170 1.91 14.81 -1.84
C LEU A 170 1.24 16.03 -2.49
N SER A 171 1.87 17.21 -2.42
CA SER A 171 1.36 18.44 -3.06
C SER A 171 1.37 18.40 -4.58
N THR A 172 2.16 17.51 -5.19
CA THR A 172 2.24 17.34 -6.64
C THR A 172 1.30 16.27 -7.19
N LEU A 173 0.59 15.55 -6.30
CA LEU A 173 -0.37 14.53 -6.72
C LEU A 173 -1.61 15.16 -7.35
N THR A 174 -2.13 14.51 -8.37
CA THR A 174 -3.48 14.81 -8.84
C THR A 174 -4.51 14.43 -7.78
N ASP A 175 -5.66 15.11 -7.79
CA ASP A 175 -6.74 14.81 -6.84
C ASP A 175 -7.18 13.35 -6.90
N GLY A 176 -7.17 12.72 -8.08
CA GLY A 176 -7.51 11.30 -8.24
C GLY A 176 -6.51 10.36 -7.55
N ILE A 177 -5.20 10.62 -7.66
CA ILE A 177 -4.16 9.81 -7.00
C ILE A 177 -4.21 10.00 -5.48
N PHE A 178 -4.46 11.24 -5.02
CA PHE A 178 -4.64 11.52 -3.60
C PHE A 178 -5.89 10.79 -3.04
N ALA A 179 -7.02 10.89 -3.75
CA ALA A 179 -8.27 10.21 -3.39
C ALA A 179 -8.07 8.68 -3.30
N ASP A 180 -7.34 8.09 -4.25
CA ASP A 180 -7.03 6.66 -4.23
C ASP A 180 -6.30 6.24 -2.95
N GLY A 181 -5.34 7.05 -2.48
CA GLY A 181 -4.69 6.83 -1.18
C GLY A 181 -5.62 7.01 0.02
N MET A 182 -6.61 7.91 -0.07
CA MET A 182 -7.58 8.13 0.99
C MET A 182 -8.46 6.92 1.28
N ALA A 183 -8.67 6.03 0.31
CA ALA A 183 -9.40 4.77 0.56
C ALA A 183 -8.72 3.93 1.65
N GLU A 184 -7.39 3.81 1.62
CA GLU A 184 -6.63 3.10 2.64
C GLU A 184 -6.64 3.84 3.99
N VAL A 185 -6.56 5.18 3.97
CA VAL A 185 -6.69 6.00 5.18
C VAL A 185 -8.04 5.76 5.87
N ILE A 186 -9.14 5.79 5.11
CA ILE A 186 -10.50 5.53 5.61
C ILE A 186 -10.61 4.10 6.15
N LYS A 187 -10.04 3.14 5.44
CA LYS A 187 -10.00 1.74 5.86
C LYS A 187 -9.43 1.59 7.27
N TYR A 188 -8.30 2.25 7.60
CA TYR A 188 -7.72 2.20 8.94
C TYR A 188 -8.68 2.72 10.02
N GLY A 189 -9.41 3.79 9.75
CA GLY A 189 -10.43 4.29 10.65
C GLY A 189 -11.55 3.29 10.90
N VAL A 190 -12.02 2.64 9.83
CA VAL A 190 -13.10 1.64 9.94
C VAL A 190 -12.66 0.41 10.72
N ILE A 191 -11.44 -0.09 10.48
CA ILE A 191 -11.03 -1.37 11.07
C ILE A 191 -10.46 -1.25 12.48
N PHE A 192 -9.86 -0.11 12.87
CA PHE A 192 -9.09 -0.02 14.11
C PHE A 192 -9.37 1.20 14.98
N ASP A 193 -9.88 2.31 14.41
CA ASP A 193 -9.90 3.58 15.15
C ASP A 193 -11.09 4.46 14.77
N LYS A 194 -12.16 4.33 15.53
CA LYS A 194 -13.36 5.18 15.39
C LYS A 194 -13.05 6.68 15.53
N ALA A 195 -12.20 7.05 16.47
CA ALA A 195 -11.87 8.47 16.70
C ALA A 195 -11.11 9.05 15.51
N PHE A 196 -10.22 8.27 14.89
CA PHE A 196 -9.55 8.65 13.64
C PHE A 196 -10.53 8.77 12.47
N PHE A 197 -11.49 7.85 12.35
CA PHE A 197 -12.56 7.98 11.36
C PHE A 197 -13.39 9.26 11.53
N GLU A 198 -13.79 9.58 12.76
CA GLU A 198 -14.51 10.80 13.09
C GLU A 198 -13.66 12.04 12.80
N PHE A 199 -12.37 12.01 13.10
CA PHE A 199 -11.44 13.08 12.73
C PHE A 199 -11.43 13.32 11.21
N LEU A 200 -11.36 12.27 10.39
CA LEU A 200 -11.39 12.38 8.92
C LEU A 200 -12.73 12.92 8.40
N ARG A 201 -13.83 12.64 9.09
CA ARG A 201 -15.15 13.20 8.79
C ARG A 201 -15.19 14.71 9.04
N ASP A 202 -14.64 15.15 10.15
CA ASP A 202 -14.80 16.51 10.67
C ASP A 202 -13.68 17.47 10.20
N ASN A 203 -12.57 16.96 9.69
CA ASN A 203 -11.40 17.73 9.22
C ASN A 203 -11.00 17.37 7.79
N GLU A 204 -10.22 18.26 7.15
CA GLU A 204 -9.62 17.98 5.85
C GLU A 204 -8.27 17.27 6.02
N ALA A 205 -8.11 16.11 5.37
CA ALA A 205 -6.88 15.32 5.45
C ALA A 205 -5.67 16.06 4.89
N LYS A 206 -5.84 16.85 3.82
CA LYS A 206 -4.76 17.63 3.19
C LYS A 206 -4.15 18.66 4.15
N ASP A 207 -4.93 19.20 5.07
CA ASP A 207 -4.47 20.17 6.06
C ASP A 207 -3.80 19.52 7.28
N ASN A 208 -3.91 18.20 7.41
CA ASN A 208 -3.49 17.44 8.58
C ASN A 208 -2.60 16.22 8.24
N LEU A 209 -1.81 16.31 7.17
CA LEU A 209 -1.06 15.17 6.60
C LEU A 209 -0.11 14.50 7.60
N GLU A 210 0.61 15.27 8.43
CA GLU A 210 1.50 14.68 9.46
C GLU A 210 0.73 13.76 10.40
N TYR A 211 -0.43 14.20 10.88
CA TYR A 211 -1.27 13.40 11.77
C TYR A 211 -1.85 12.18 11.05
N VAL A 212 -2.43 12.37 9.86
CA VAL A 212 -3.08 11.31 9.09
C VAL A 212 -2.08 10.20 8.75
N ILE A 213 -0.91 10.56 8.24
CA ILE A 213 0.12 9.58 7.88
C ILE A 213 0.65 8.89 9.14
N THR A 214 0.98 9.65 10.17
CA THR A 214 1.49 9.08 11.43
C THR A 214 0.50 8.07 12.00
N ARG A 215 -0.78 8.42 12.07
CA ARG A 215 -1.79 7.53 12.64
C ARG A 215 -1.98 6.25 11.85
N CYS A 216 -2.04 6.31 10.50
CA CYS A 216 -2.10 5.13 9.66
C CYS A 216 -0.87 4.22 9.84
N VAL A 217 0.32 4.83 9.87
CA VAL A 217 1.59 4.10 10.06
C VAL A 217 1.63 3.41 11.43
N GLU A 218 1.20 4.09 12.51
CA GLU A 218 1.09 3.49 13.85
C GLU A 218 0.16 2.28 13.86
N LEU A 219 -1.05 2.42 13.31
CA LEU A 219 -2.03 1.34 13.24
C LEU A 219 -1.51 0.16 12.42
N LYS A 220 -0.84 0.43 11.30
CA LYS A 220 -0.23 -0.62 10.49
C LYS A 220 0.95 -1.29 11.18
N ARG A 221 1.84 -0.52 11.82
CA ARG A 221 2.94 -1.04 12.62
C ARG A 221 2.45 -2.04 13.67
N ASP A 222 1.41 -1.69 14.41
CA ASP A 222 0.90 -2.55 15.49
C ASP A 222 0.43 -3.91 14.94
N ILE A 223 -0.21 -3.91 13.79
CA ILE A 223 -0.63 -5.13 13.10
C ILE A 223 0.55 -5.91 12.51
N VAL A 224 1.52 -5.22 11.91
CA VAL A 224 2.74 -5.86 11.37
C VAL A 224 3.57 -6.50 12.47
N ASN A 225 3.74 -5.80 13.61
CA ASN A 225 4.45 -6.33 14.77
C ASN A 225 3.77 -7.58 15.35
N ALA A 226 2.42 -7.63 15.31
CA ALA A 226 1.65 -8.77 15.78
C ALA A 226 1.63 -9.95 14.78
N ASP A 227 1.69 -9.69 13.47
CA ASP A 227 1.54 -10.70 12.42
C ASP A 227 2.25 -10.28 11.12
N GLU A 228 3.57 -10.33 11.11
CA GLU A 228 4.39 -9.90 9.96
C GLU A 228 4.01 -10.60 8.65
N LYS A 229 3.74 -11.92 8.72
CA LYS A 229 3.54 -12.78 7.52
C LYS A 229 2.06 -13.00 7.14
N GLU A 230 1.13 -12.21 7.72
CA GLU A 230 -0.30 -12.27 7.40
C GLU A 230 -0.93 -13.67 7.55
N LYS A 231 -0.64 -14.33 8.64
CA LYS A 231 -1.23 -15.64 8.95
C LYS A 231 -2.47 -15.54 9.85
N GLY A 232 -2.72 -14.39 10.46
CA GLY A 232 -3.76 -14.14 11.45
C GLY A 232 -4.37 -12.76 11.34
N VAL A 233 -4.13 -11.90 12.33
CA VAL A 233 -4.79 -10.60 12.53
C VAL A 233 -4.51 -9.58 11.40
N ARG A 234 -3.37 -9.68 10.72
CA ARG A 234 -3.04 -8.80 9.57
C ARG A 234 -4.04 -8.96 8.41
N ALA A 235 -4.78 -10.07 8.36
CA ALA A 235 -5.86 -10.24 7.38
C ALA A 235 -6.97 -9.18 7.50
N LEU A 236 -7.12 -8.50 8.66
CA LEU A 236 -8.06 -7.39 8.82
C LEU A 236 -7.81 -6.25 7.83
N LEU A 237 -6.55 -6.03 7.42
CA LEU A 237 -6.20 -5.05 6.41
C LEU A 237 -6.87 -5.30 5.04
N ASN A 238 -7.41 -6.49 4.82
CA ASN A 238 -8.15 -6.83 3.59
C ASN A 238 -9.63 -6.43 3.64
N PHE A 239 -10.06 -5.56 4.57
CA PHE A 239 -11.41 -5.00 4.55
C PHE A 239 -11.68 -4.29 3.21
N GLY A 240 -12.79 -4.61 2.56
CA GLY A 240 -13.11 -4.13 1.22
C GLY A 240 -12.36 -4.81 0.05
N HIS A 241 -11.21 -5.42 0.30
CA HIS A 241 -10.33 -5.92 -0.76
C HIS A 241 -10.86 -7.13 -1.53
N THR A 242 -11.65 -8.01 -0.90
CA THR A 242 -12.23 -9.17 -1.63
C THR A 242 -13.09 -8.73 -2.81
N VAL A 243 -13.93 -7.72 -2.60
CA VAL A 243 -14.77 -7.13 -3.65
C VAL A 243 -13.97 -6.14 -4.49
N GLY A 244 -13.09 -5.35 -3.86
CA GLY A 244 -12.22 -4.39 -4.55
C GLY A 244 -11.35 -5.04 -5.62
N HIS A 245 -10.63 -6.10 -5.30
CA HIS A 245 -9.84 -6.86 -6.28
C HIS A 245 -10.69 -7.48 -7.39
N ALA A 246 -11.92 -7.90 -7.06
CA ALA A 246 -12.87 -8.37 -8.08
C ALA A 246 -13.25 -7.25 -9.05
N ILE A 247 -13.52 -6.03 -8.55
CA ILE A 247 -13.80 -4.83 -9.35
C ILE A 247 -12.59 -4.47 -10.24
N GLU A 248 -11.38 -4.43 -9.68
CA GLU A 248 -10.16 -4.20 -10.46
C GLU A 248 -10.06 -5.18 -11.63
N LYS A 249 -10.27 -6.46 -11.36
CA LYS A 249 -10.18 -7.53 -12.37
C LYS A 249 -11.29 -7.43 -13.42
N CYS A 250 -12.55 -7.23 -13.03
CA CYS A 250 -13.67 -7.07 -13.94
C CYS A 250 -13.51 -5.83 -14.85
N SER A 251 -12.91 -4.76 -14.32
CA SER A 251 -12.60 -3.56 -15.10
C SER A 251 -11.39 -3.71 -16.05
N GLY A 252 -10.69 -4.85 -16.01
CA GLY A 252 -9.41 -5.01 -16.70
C GLY A 252 -8.34 -4.08 -16.15
N TYR A 253 -8.37 -3.83 -14.83
CA TYR A 253 -7.45 -2.94 -14.08
C TYR A 253 -7.50 -1.47 -14.53
N LYS A 254 -8.65 -1.01 -15.02
CA LYS A 254 -8.89 0.39 -15.39
C LYS A 254 -9.36 1.23 -14.20
N ILE A 255 -10.04 0.62 -13.24
CA ILE A 255 -10.45 1.28 -11.99
C ILE A 255 -9.26 1.24 -11.04
N PRO A 256 -8.83 2.40 -10.49
CA PRO A 256 -7.76 2.48 -9.51
C PRO A 256 -8.03 1.64 -8.26
N HIS A 257 -6.96 1.19 -7.61
CA HIS A 257 -7.04 0.27 -6.46
C HIS A 257 -7.88 0.82 -5.32
N GLY A 258 -7.59 2.03 -4.85
CA GLY A 258 -8.32 2.63 -3.73
C GLY A 258 -9.79 2.89 -4.06
N SER A 259 -10.07 3.28 -5.32
CA SER A 259 -11.45 3.42 -5.80
C SER A 259 -12.22 2.09 -5.74
N ALA A 260 -11.59 1.00 -6.15
CA ALA A 260 -12.18 -0.32 -6.08
C ALA A 260 -12.38 -0.80 -4.62
N VAL A 261 -11.38 -0.56 -3.75
CA VAL A 261 -11.47 -0.87 -2.32
C VAL A 261 -12.56 -0.04 -1.63
N ALA A 262 -12.70 1.24 -1.96
CA ALA A 262 -13.75 2.11 -1.41
C ALA A 262 -15.16 1.56 -1.69
N VAL A 263 -15.42 1.14 -2.93
CA VAL A 263 -16.67 0.46 -3.29
C VAL A 263 -16.82 -0.86 -2.53
N GLY A 264 -15.73 -1.64 -2.46
CA GLY A 264 -15.72 -2.90 -1.73
C GLY A 264 -16.04 -2.76 -0.25
N MET A 265 -15.56 -1.70 0.42
CA MET A 265 -15.90 -1.39 1.81
C MET A 265 -17.40 -1.13 1.99
N VAL A 266 -18.03 -0.36 1.10
CA VAL A 266 -19.48 -0.08 1.15
C VAL A 266 -20.29 -1.36 0.93
N ILE A 267 -19.95 -2.16 -0.10
CA ILE A 267 -20.65 -3.40 -0.41
C ILE A 267 -20.58 -4.40 0.76
N ILE A 268 -19.39 -4.61 1.32
CA ILE A 268 -19.22 -5.56 2.43
C ILE A 268 -19.90 -5.06 3.71
N SER A 269 -19.87 -3.76 4.00
CA SER A 269 -20.57 -3.21 5.17
C SER A 269 -22.08 -3.40 5.06
N ARG A 270 -22.65 -3.13 3.88
CA ARG A 270 -24.09 -3.33 3.65
C ARG A 270 -24.48 -4.80 3.72
N ALA A 271 -23.71 -5.68 3.09
CA ALA A 271 -23.90 -7.11 3.15
C ALA A 271 -23.82 -7.63 4.59
N ALA A 272 -22.86 -7.14 5.38
CA ALA A 272 -22.69 -7.54 6.78
C ALA A 272 -23.95 -7.29 7.61
N TYR A 273 -24.54 -6.10 7.47
CA TYR A 273 -25.78 -5.76 8.17
C TYR A 273 -26.97 -6.59 7.67
N LYS A 274 -27.18 -6.66 6.35
CA LYS A 274 -28.32 -7.39 5.77
C LYS A 274 -28.28 -8.91 6.00
N CYS A 275 -27.08 -9.49 6.03
CA CYS A 275 -26.88 -10.90 6.35
C CYS A 275 -26.84 -11.18 7.86
N SER A 276 -27.10 -10.19 8.72
CA SER A 276 -27.03 -10.32 10.19
C SER A 276 -25.65 -10.82 10.67
N PHE A 277 -24.59 -10.35 10.04
CA PHE A 277 -23.22 -10.61 10.48
C PHE A 277 -22.74 -9.59 11.52
N CYS A 278 -23.40 -8.45 11.61
CA CYS A 278 -23.21 -7.41 12.61
C CYS A 278 -24.56 -6.75 12.93
N ASP A 279 -24.62 -6.10 14.09
CA ASP A 279 -25.81 -5.38 14.56
C ASP A 279 -25.80 -3.90 14.17
N GLU A 280 -24.61 -3.31 13.93
CA GLU A 280 -24.44 -1.90 13.55
C GLU A 280 -24.35 -1.75 12.03
N ASN A 281 -25.16 -0.85 11.45
CA ASN A 281 -25.09 -0.51 10.03
C ASN A 281 -24.08 0.63 9.79
N CYS A 282 -22.84 0.30 9.47
CA CYS A 282 -21.80 1.26 9.15
C CYS A 282 -21.82 1.76 7.68
N THR A 283 -22.76 1.30 6.84
CA THR A 283 -22.73 1.54 5.39
C THR A 283 -22.77 3.00 5.02
N ASP A 284 -23.75 3.75 5.55
CA ASP A 284 -23.99 5.13 5.12
C ASP A 284 -22.89 6.08 5.59
N ILE A 285 -22.33 5.84 6.76
CA ILE A 285 -21.24 6.67 7.31
C ILE A 285 -19.95 6.43 6.52
N ILE A 286 -19.65 5.18 6.12
CA ILE A 286 -18.51 4.84 5.25
C ILE A 286 -18.71 5.45 3.85
N ALA A 287 -19.90 5.29 3.26
CA ALA A 287 -20.21 5.84 1.95
C ALA A 287 -20.14 7.37 1.94
N SER A 288 -20.59 8.03 3.02
CA SER A 288 -20.50 9.48 3.15
C SER A 288 -19.05 9.97 3.21
N LEU A 289 -18.18 9.29 3.97
CA LEU A 289 -16.77 9.64 4.05
C LEU A 289 -16.04 9.36 2.73
N ASN A 290 -16.34 8.25 2.05
CA ASN A 290 -15.81 7.99 0.71
C ASN A 290 -16.17 9.13 -0.26
N LYS A 291 -17.43 9.56 -0.30
CA LYS A 291 -17.89 10.69 -1.14
C LYS A 291 -17.18 12.00 -0.81
N LYS A 292 -16.94 12.31 0.48
CA LYS A 292 -16.17 13.49 0.92
C LYS A 292 -14.81 13.55 0.23
N TYR A 293 -14.15 12.39 0.08
CA TYR A 293 -12.85 12.30 -0.57
C TYR A 293 -12.92 11.91 -2.06
N SER A 294 -14.06 12.14 -2.72
CA SER A 294 -14.27 11.88 -4.15
C SER A 294 -14.07 10.43 -4.57
N LEU A 295 -14.25 9.49 -3.65
CA LEU A 295 -14.20 8.06 -3.92
C LEU A 295 -15.58 7.52 -4.34
N PRO A 296 -15.67 6.56 -5.27
CA PRO A 296 -16.91 5.93 -5.67
C PRO A 296 -17.49 5.07 -4.52
N VAL A 297 -18.81 4.88 -4.54
CA VAL A 297 -19.56 4.10 -3.53
C VAL A 297 -20.41 2.99 -4.14
N SER A 298 -20.39 2.84 -5.45
CA SER A 298 -21.15 1.82 -6.19
C SER A 298 -20.40 1.35 -7.42
N THR A 299 -20.85 0.27 -8.02
CA THR A 299 -20.33 -0.30 -9.26
C THR A 299 -21.47 -0.83 -10.12
N ASP A 300 -21.24 -0.92 -11.43
CA ASP A 300 -22.19 -1.49 -12.40
C ASP A 300 -22.00 -3.03 -12.57
N PHE A 301 -20.97 -3.62 -11.97
CA PHE A 301 -20.75 -5.07 -12.03
C PHE A 301 -21.77 -5.82 -11.19
N SER A 302 -22.28 -6.94 -11.74
CA SER A 302 -23.21 -7.82 -11.06
C SER A 302 -22.55 -8.65 -9.95
N ALA A 303 -23.35 -9.18 -9.03
CA ALA A 303 -22.87 -10.08 -7.98
C ALA A 303 -22.17 -11.33 -8.55
N SER A 304 -22.68 -11.86 -9.66
CA SER A 304 -22.10 -13.03 -10.34
C SER A 304 -20.71 -12.75 -10.92
N GLU A 305 -20.54 -11.59 -11.60
CA GLU A 305 -19.24 -11.18 -12.13
C GLU A 305 -18.20 -10.99 -11.01
N LEU A 306 -18.57 -10.26 -9.95
CA LEU A 306 -17.69 -9.99 -8.83
C LEU A 306 -17.33 -11.28 -8.06
N SER A 307 -18.31 -12.14 -7.80
CA SER A 307 -18.06 -13.41 -7.12
C SER A 307 -17.15 -14.33 -7.95
N SER A 308 -17.40 -14.45 -9.25
CA SER A 308 -16.54 -15.22 -10.17
C SER A 308 -15.13 -14.70 -10.22
N ALA A 309 -14.92 -13.37 -10.26
CA ALA A 309 -13.62 -12.74 -10.25
C ALA A 309 -12.87 -12.97 -8.93
N ALA A 310 -13.54 -12.83 -7.78
CA ALA A 310 -13.00 -13.08 -6.45
C ALA A 310 -12.58 -14.55 -6.25
N MET A 311 -13.36 -15.49 -6.77
CA MET A 311 -13.09 -16.93 -6.69
C MET A 311 -11.90 -17.35 -7.54
N ALA A 312 -11.65 -16.71 -8.67
CA ALA A 312 -10.51 -17.04 -9.53
C ALA A 312 -9.16 -16.78 -8.85
N ASP A 313 -9.08 -15.80 -7.95
CA ASP A 313 -7.88 -15.53 -7.12
C ASP A 313 -7.66 -16.60 -6.03
N LYS A 314 -8.72 -17.25 -5.58
CA LYS A 314 -8.73 -18.09 -4.36
C LYS A 314 -8.93 -19.60 -4.62
N LYS A 315 -8.89 -20.08 -5.87
CA LYS A 315 -9.04 -21.50 -6.25
C LYS A 315 -8.12 -22.50 -5.50
N ARG A 316 -7.23 -22.01 -4.62
CA ARG A 316 -6.27 -22.85 -3.86
C ARG A 316 -6.56 -22.92 -2.35
N ALA A 317 -7.65 -22.28 -1.84
CA ALA A 317 -7.87 -22.13 -0.40
C ALA A 317 -9.01 -22.96 0.20
N GLY A 318 -9.59 -23.93 -0.55
CA GLY A 318 -10.73 -24.76 -0.08
C GLY A 318 -12.08 -24.11 -0.32
N ASP A 319 -13.13 -24.62 0.36
CA ASP A 319 -14.56 -24.26 0.20
C ASP A 319 -15.00 -23.07 1.06
N LYS A 320 -14.06 -22.38 1.73
CA LYS A 320 -14.35 -21.20 2.55
C LYS A 320 -13.51 -19.99 2.13
N ILE A 321 -14.10 -18.82 2.28
CA ILE A 321 -13.45 -17.52 2.06
C ILE A 321 -13.56 -16.69 3.35
N LYS A 322 -12.48 -15.97 3.68
CA LYS A 322 -12.45 -15.01 4.78
C LYS A 322 -12.94 -13.65 4.28
N LEU A 323 -13.98 -13.13 4.90
CA LEU A 323 -14.45 -11.76 4.74
C LEU A 323 -14.13 -10.97 6.00
N ILE A 324 -13.77 -9.71 5.83
CA ILE A 324 -13.58 -8.79 6.95
C ILE A 324 -14.87 -8.00 7.11
N ILE A 325 -15.46 -8.10 8.28
CA ILE A 325 -16.78 -7.56 8.59
C ILE A 325 -16.64 -6.46 9.64
N PRO A 326 -17.14 -5.26 9.42
CA PRO A 326 -17.23 -4.23 10.45
C PRO A 326 -18.37 -4.59 11.42
N GLU A 327 -18.02 -5.03 12.63
CA GLU A 327 -19.02 -5.22 13.70
C GLU A 327 -19.54 -3.88 14.19
N THR A 328 -18.61 -2.93 14.41
CA THR A 328 -18.87 -1.54 14.70
C THR A 328 -17.80 -0.68 14.04
N LEU A 329 -18.01 0.61 13.96
CA LEU A 329 -16.98 1.52 13.49
C LEU A 329 -15.75 1.48 14.41
N GLY A 330 -14.57 1.22 13.85
CA GLY A 330 -13.31 1.05 14.59
C GLY A 330 -13.05 -0.37 15.07
N ASN A 331 -13.93 -1.31 14.74
CA ASN A 331 -13.75 -2.73 15.10
C ASN A 331 -14.26 -3.66 14.01
N CYS A 332 -13.35 -4.40 13.40
CA CYS A 332 -13.66 -5.41 12.39
C CYS A 332 -13.27 -6.82 12.85
N VAL A 333 -13.97 -7.82 12.34
CA VAL A 333 -13.70 -9.24 12.59
C VAL A 333 -13.49 -10.03 11.30
N ILE A 334 -12.80 -11.15 11.42
CA ILE A 334 -12.60 -12.09 10.31
C ILE A 334 -13.73 -13.13 10.36
N LYS A 335 -14.60 -13.14 9.35
CA LYS A 335 -15.68 -14.11 9.22
C LYS A 335 -15.38 -15.07 8.07
N SER A 336 -15.37 -16.36 8.37
CA SER A 336 -15.22 -17.40 7.34
C SER A 336 -16.57 -17.84 6.84
N VAL A 337 -16.83 -17.70 5.54
CA VAL A 337 -18.10 -18.08 4.89
C VAL A 337 -17.84 -19.11 3.80
N PRO A 338 -18.83 -20.00 3.48
CA PRO A 338 -18.74 -20.88 2.33
C PRO A 338 -18.56 -20.09 1.03
N THR A 339 -17.72 -20.56 0.13
CA THR A 339 -17.53 -19.93 -1.17
C THR A 339 -18.81 -19.89 -2.00
N SER A 340 -19.71 -20.89 -1.81
CA SER A 340 -21.02 -20.95 -2.45
C SER A 340 -21.97 -19.82 -2.03
N GLU A 341 -21.74 -19.15 -0.90
CA GLU A 341 -22.56 -18.05 -0.42
C GLU A 341 -22.06 -16.67 -0.87
N LEU A 342 -20.84 -16.59 -1.46
CA LEU A 342 -20.20 -15.32 -1.78
C LEU A 342 -21.04 -14.47 -2.74
N GLU A 343 -21.62 -15.07 -3.78
CA GLU A 343 -22.45 -14.35 -4.75
C GLU A 343 -23.69 -13.74 -4.07
N LYS A 344 -24.36 -14.50 -3.20
CA LYS A 344 -25.51 -14.00 -2.43
C LYS A 344 -25.10 -12.85 -1.51
N ILE A 345 -23.97 -12.98 -0.78
CA ILE A 345 -23.48 -11.95 0.14
C ILE A 345 -23.17 -10.67 -0.65
N ILE A 346 -22.46 -10.76 -1.78
CA ILE A 346 -22.20 -9.59 -2.64
C ILE A 346 -23.50 -8.98 -3.16
N GLY A 347 -24.49 -9.81 -3.56
CA GLY A 347 -25.79 -9.35 -4.02
C GLY A 347 -26.54 -8.52 -2.98
N GLU A 348 -26.55 -8.95 -1.72
CA GLU A 348 -27.12 -8.17 -0.61
C GLU A 348 -26.39 -6.82 -0.41
N GLY A 349 -25.11 -6.77 -0.72
CA GLY A 349 -24.32 -5.56 -0.61
C GLY A 349 -24.48 -4.57 -1.77
N LEU A 350 -24.92 -5.03 -2.95
CA LEU A 350 -25.14 -4.19 -4.12
C LEU A 350 -26.48 -3.44 -4.09
N CYS A 351 -27.50 -3.99 -3.42
CA CYS A 351 -28.87 -3.48 -3.39
C CYS A 351 -29.05 -2.26 -2.48
#